data_c09f2eb6c179e5e3665382b63a1fb3f8
#
_entry.id   c09f2eb6c179e5e3665382b63a1fb3f8
#
_cell.length_a   1.000
_cell.length_b   1.000
_cell.length_c   1.000
_cell.angle_alpha   90.00
_cell.angle_beta   90.00
_cell.angle_gamma   90.00
#
_symmetry.space_group_name_H-M   'P 1'
#
loop_
_entity.id
_entity.type
_entity.pdbx_description
1 polymer ?
#
loop_
_entity_poly.entity_id
_entity_poly.type
_entity_poly.pdbx_seq_one_letter_code
_entity_poly.pdbx_strand_id
1 'polypeptide(L)'
;LSIFCIKPSIAEVTFLDILENPSDLEMNLTYAKEQESLGRYKATLSTLERLTMLYPVNTDLKLYLISILLKLDSEAKLQLMLETMLQDPNTTDETRQYIEKILTKIREQSETKDKGKWFAFADLSYMQTDHSNIDGVSKSGKLYSLDIIDDFDGMKYDKAYSRGASITVGKNFIK
;
A
#
# COMPACT_ATOMS: atom_id res chain seq x y z
N LEU A 1 -46.73 22.33 14.29
CA LEU A 1 -45.58 23.20 14.60
C LEU A 1 -44.32 22.38 14.51
N SER A 2 -43.64 22.42 13.35
CA SER A 2 -42.33 21.76 13.17
C SER A 2 -41.27 22.72 13.74
N ILE A 3 -40.66 22.30 14.83
CA ILE A 3 -39.51 22.97 15.38
C ILE A 3 -38.33 22.63 14.50
N PHE A 4 -37.93 23.57 13.64
CA PHE A 4 -36.68 23.51 12.89
C PHE A 4 -35.53 23.72 13.88
N CYS A 5 -34.88 22.63 14.29
CA CYS A 5 -33.66 22.70 15.09
C CYS A 5 -32.53 23.19 14.17
N ILE A 6 -32.28 24.49 14.17
CA ILE A 6 -31.13 25.11 13.52
C ILE A 6 -29.92 24.68 14.34
N LYS A 7 -29.19 23.67 13.87
CA LYS A 7 -27.83 23.40 14.38
C LYS A 7 -26.98 24.63 14.05
N PRO A 8 -26.27 25.24 15.03
CA PRO A 8 -25.32 26.29 14.72
C PRO A 8 -24.29 25.69 13.73
N SER A 9 -24.23 26.25 12.54
CA SER A 9 -23.15 25.97 11.60
C SER A 9 -21.89 26.58 12.22
N ILE A 10 -21.11 25.73 12.91
CA ILE A 10 -19.71 26.06 13.18
C ILE A 10 -19.09 26.13 11.78
N ALA A 11 -18.49 27.26 11.44
CA ALA A 11 -17.86 27.47 10.16
C ALA A 11 -16.85 26.29 9.97
N GLU A 12 -17.11 25.48 8.96
CA GLU A 12 -16.25 24.34 8.61
C GLU A 12 -14.89 24.89 8.20
N VAL A 13 -13.82 24.49 8.88
CA VAL A 13 -12.45 24.91 8.53
C VAL A 13 -12.07 24.25 7.23
N THR A 14 -11.80 25.04 6.21
CA THR A 14 -11.45 24.54 4.89
C THR A 14 -9.95 24.28 4.74
N PHE A 15 -9.56 23.53 3.70
CA PHE A 15 -8.17 23.34 3.36
C PHE A 15 -7.45 24.66 3.01
N LEU A 16 -8.16 25.62 2.43
CA LEU A 16 -7.61 26.93 2.10
C LEU A 16 -7.27 27.72 3.36
N ASP A 17 -8.12 27.67 4.38
CA ASP A 17 -7.88 28.37 5.65
C ASP A 17 -6.58 27.89 6.31
N ILE A 18 -6.31 26.57 6.29
CA ILE A 18 -5.07 26.02 6.85
C ILE A 18 -3.83 26.26 5.96
N LEU A 19 -4.01 26.51 4.66
CA LEU A 19 -2.92 26.93 3.79
C LEU A 19 -2.53 28.40 4.02
N GLU A 20 -3.49 29.25 4.25
CA GLU A 20 -3.24 30.67 4.57
C GLU A 20 -2.65 30.85 5.97
N ASN A 21 -3.01 29.96 6.90
CA ASN A 21 -2.55 29.99 8.30
C ASN A 21 -1.90 28.65 8.72
N PRO A 22 -0.77 28.25 8.11
CA PRO A 22 -0.19 26.92 8.31
C PRO A 22 0.36 26.68 9.72
N SER A 23 0.65 27.75 10.46
CA SER A 23 1.16 27.71 11.83
C SER A 23 0.07 27.90 12.90
N ASP A 24 -1.18 28.14 12.54
CA ASP A 24 -2.26 28.22 13.53
C ASP A 24 -2.60 26.81 14.04
N LEU A 25 -2.19 26.54 15.28
CA LEU A 25 -2.36 25.22 15.88
C LEU A 25 -3.83 24.85 16.06
N GLU A 26 -4.66 25.77 16.55
CA GLU A 26 -6.05 25.49 16.87
C GLU A 26 -6.88 25.26 15.61
N MET A 27 -6.71 26.10 14.60
CA MET A 27 -7.37 25.97 13.31
C MET A 27 -6.99 24.65 12.63
N ASN A 28 -5.70 24.33 12.58
CA ASN A 28 -5.23 23.09 11.95
C ASN A 28 -5.66 21.83 12.72
N LEU A 29 -5.76 21.87 14.05
CA LEU A 29 -6.32 20.79 14.85
C LEU A 29 -7.81 20.61 14.62
N THR A 30 -8.56 21.70 14.48
CA THR A 30 -9.99 21.65 14.16
C THR A 30 -10.19 20.97 12.80
N TYR A 31 -9.47 21.40 11.78
CA TYR A 31 -9.48 20.77 10.48
C TYR A 31 -9.12 19.26 10.56
N ALA A 32 -8.05 18.91 11.27
CA ALA A 32 -7.63 17.52 11.43
C ALA A 32 -8.72 16.65 12.05
N LYS A 33 -9.40 17.14 13.09
CA LYS A 33 -10.53 16.44 13.74
C LYS A 33 -11.73 16.27 12.83
N GLU A 34 -12.05 17.29 12.02
CA GLU A 34 -13.12 17.23 11.03
C GLU A 34 -12.79 16.18 9.95
N GLN A 35 -11.57 16.18 9.41
CA GLN A 35 -11.14 15.18 8.43
C GLN A 35 -11.16 13.76 9.01
N GLU A 36 -10.76 13.60 10.28
CA GLU A 36 -10.83 12.32 10.98
C GLU A 36 -12.29 11.84 11.11
N SER A 37 -13.20 12.73 11.50
CA SER A 37 -14.63 12.41 11.63
C SER A 37 -15.26 11.95 10.32
N LEU A 38 -14.75 12.46 9.20
CA LEU A 38 -15.15 12.09 7.83
C LEU A 38 -14.42 10.81 7.32
N GLY A 39 -13.57 10.18 8.15
CA GLY A 39 -12.78 9.02 7.77
C GLY A 39 -11.62 9.34 6.81
N ARG A 40 -11.31 10.60 6.60
CA ARG A 40 -10.23 11.06 5.70
C ARG A 40 -8.87 11.06 6.41
N TYR A 41 -8.48 9.91 6.95
CA TYR A 41 -7.27 9.76 7.77
C TYR A 41 -5.97 10.21 7.10
N LYS A 42 -5.85 10.16 5.76
CA LYS A 42 -4.68 10.66 5.06
C LYS A 42 -4.54 12.18 5.13
N ALA A 43 -5.64 12.91 5.06
CA ALA A 43 -5.65 14.36 5.22
C ALA A 43 -5.32 14.75 6.65
N THR A 44 -5.90 14.06 7.63
CA THR A 44 -5.57 14.19 9.05
C THR A 44 -4.08 13.94 9.30
N LEU A 45 -3.54 12.84 8.76
CA LEU A 45 -2.11 12.50 8.87
C LEU A 45 -1.20 13.61 8.37
N SER A 46 -1.44 14.08 7.15
CA SER A 46 -0.65 15.15 6.53
C SER A 46 -0.64 16.44 7.35
N THR A 47 -1.81 16.82 7.91
CA THR A 47 -1.94 17.99 8.78
C THR A 47 -1.16 17.81 10.08
N LEU A 48 -1.28 16.63 10.73
CA LEU A 48 -0.60 16.34 11.98
C LEU A 48 0.92 16.21 11.80
N GLU A 49 1.40 15.63 10.69
CA GLU A 49 2.84 15.57 10.37
C GLU A 49 3.42 16.98 10.28
N ARG A 50 2.74 17.89 9.60
CA ARG A 50 3.16 19.30 9.53
C ARG A 50 3.16 19.96 10.90
N LEU A 51 2.11 19.77 11.70
CA LEU A 51 2.03 20.33 13.05
C LEU A 51 3.11 19.80 13.97
N THR A 52 3.45 18.51 13.91
CA THR A 52 4.52 17.94 14.72
C THR A 52 5.90 18.46 14.33
N MET A 53 6.11 18.87 13.08
CA MET A 53 7.34 19.57 12.65
C MET A 53 7.40 21.00 13.19
N LEU A 54 6.27 21.71 13.24
CA LEU A 54 6.20 23.08 13.75
C LEU A 54 6.25 23.14 15.29
N TYR A 55 5.71 22.12 15.95
CA TYR A 55 5.59 22.03 17.41
C TYR A 55 6.21 20.71 17.92
N PRO A 56 7.55 20.54 17.79
CA PRO A 56 8.20 19.25 18.07
C PRO A 56 8.16 18.82 19.54
N VAL A 57 7.94 19.76 20.47
CA VAL A 57 7.86 19.49 21.91
C VAL A 57 6.46 19.08 22.34
N ASN A 58 5.45 19.27 21.50
CA ASN A 58 4.07 18.99 21.86
C ASN A 58 3.79 17.47 21.80
N THR A 59 3.74 16.86 22.99
CA THR A 59 3.51 15.42 23.15
C THR A 59 2.09 15.01 22.71
N ASP A 60 1.09 15.85 22.94
CA ASP A 60 -0.30 15.54 22.57
C ASP A 60 -0.47 15.41 21.05
N LEU A 61 0.20 16.27 20.28
CA LEU A 61 0.23 16.16 18.82
C LEU A 61 0.89 14.84 18.37
N LYS A 62 1.98 14.45 19.01
CA LYS A 62 2.66 13.17 18.71
C LYS A 62 1.76 11.98 19.02
N LEU A 63 1.06 12.00 20.15
CA LEU A 63 0.11 10.96 20.52
C LEU A 63 -1.09 10.90 19.57
N TYR A 64 -1.60 12.06 19.15
CA TYR A 64 -2.66 12.12 18.16
C TYR A 64 -2.21 11.55 16.80
N LEU A 65 -1.01 11.92 16.34
CA LEU A 65 -0.41 11.36 15.12
C LEU A 65 -0.28 9.82 15.20
N ILE A 66 0.16 9.28 16.34
CA ILE A 66 0.24 7.84 16.59
C ILE A 66 -1.14 7.19 16.45
N SER A 67 -2.20 7.79 16.98
CA SER A 67 -3.55 7.26 16.87
C SER A 67 -4.04 7.16 15.43
N ILE A 68 -3.68 8.11 14.59
CA ILE A 68 -4.02 8.11 13.15
C ILE A 68 -3.16 7.07 12.38
N LEU A 69 -1.88 6.94 12.71
CA LEU A 69 -1.01 5.92 12.12
C LEU A 69 -1.51 4.50 12.42
N LEU A 70 -2.03 4.26 13.64
CA LEU A 70 -2.70 3.00 13.99
C LEU A 70 -3.96 2.75 13.14
N LYS A 71 -4.78 3.76 12.90
CA LYS A 71 -5.98 3.64 12.04
C LYS A 71 -5.64 3.39 10.57
N LEU A 72 -4.48 3.85 10.11
CA LEU A 72 -3.98 3.66 8.75
C LEU A 72 -3.18 2.37 8.56
N ASP A 73 -2.99 1.57 9.61
CA ASP A 73 -2.14 0.35 9.62
C ASP A 73 -0.73 0.62 9.05
N SER A 74 -0.18 1.81 9.37
CA SER A 74 1.12 2.28 8.88
C SER A 74 2.24 1.88 9.83
N GLU A 75 2.50 0.58 9.95
CA GLU A 75 3.41 -0.01 10.95
C GLU A 75 4.82 0.61 10.93
N ALA A 76 5.43 0.79 9.76
CA ALA A 76 6.79 1.30 9.66
C ALA A 76 6.94 2.74 10.19
N LYS A 77 6.02 3.64 9.82
CA LYS A 77 6.01 5.01 10.34
C LYS A 77 5.72 5.06 11.83
N LEU A 78 4.76 4.22 12.25
CA LEU A 78 4.38 4.11 13.65
C LEU A 78 5.57 3.66 14.51
N GLN A 79 6.28 2.60 14.11
CA GLN A 79 7.44 2.11 14.82
C GLN A 79 8.53 3.18 14.93
N LEU A 80 8.87 3.83 13.83
CA LEU A 80 9.89 4.90 13.82
C LEU A 80 9.50 6.05 14.77
N MET A 81 8.23 6.46 14.77
CA MET A 81 7.73 7.52 15.63
C MET A 81 7.80 7.14 17.11
N LEU A 82 7.39 5.92 17.45
CA LEU A 82 7.43 5.40 18.82
C LEU A 82 8.88 5.30 19.34
N GLU A 83 9.79 4.79 18.52
CA GLU A 83 11.22 4.72 18.85
C GLU A 83 11.83 6.12 19.08
N THR A 84 11.48 7.08 18.23
CA THR A 84 11.93 8.47 18.39
C THR A 84 11.42 9.08 19.69
N MET A 85 10.15 8.82 20.06
CA MET A 85 9.60 9.31 21.33
C MET A 85 10.23 8.65 22.55
N LEU A 86 10.63 7.38 22.49
CA LEU A 86 11.36 6.72 23.58
C LEU A 86 12.74 7.33 23.82
N GLN A 87 13.37 7.86 22.77
CA GLN A 87 14.68 8.51 22.86
C GLN A 87 14.58 9.97 23.35
N ASP A 88 13.39 10.58 23.30
CA ASP A 88 13.18 11.96 23.73
C ASP A 88 13.24 12.04 25.27
N PRO A 89 14.17 12.81 25.85
CA PRO A 89 14.31 12.95 27.30
C PRO A 89 13.09 13.64 27.95
N ASN A 90 12.28 14.35 27.19
CA ASN A 90 11.08 15.02 27.68
C ASN A 90 9.86 14.09 27.74
N THR A 91 9.99 12.84 27.29
CA THR A 91 8.91 11.85 27.35
C THR A 91 8.71 11.41 28.78
N THR A 92 7.47 11.59 29.30
CA THR A 92 7.12 11.17 30.68
C THR A 92 7.15 9.65 30.81
N ASP A 93 7.37 9.15 32.03
CA ASP A 93 7.40 7.71 32.30
C ASP A 93 6.08 7.03 31.94
N GLU A 94 4.94 7.69 32.12
CA GLU A 94 3.62 7.20 31.77
C GLU A 94 3.49 7.03 30.24
N THR A 95 3.93 8.04 29.49
CA THR A 95 3.93 7.99 28.02
C THR A 95 4.89 6.89 27.52
N ARG A 96 6.04 6.72 28.17
CA ARG A 96 7.03 5.69 27.86
C ARG A 96 6.43 4.29 28.02
N GLN A 97 5.76 4.01 29.13
CA GLN A 97 5.06 2.73 29.36
C GLN A 97 3.95 2.48 28.33
N TYR A 98 3.23 3.51 27.94
CA TYR A 98 2.21 3.41 26.89
C TYR A 98 2.81 3.04 25.54
N ILE A 99 3.91 3.68 25.16
CA ILE A 99 4.67 3.40 23.94
C ILE A 99 5.18 1.96 23.91
N GLU A 100 5.78 1.50 25.01
CA GLU A 100 6.30 0.12 25.12
C GLU A 100 5.19 -0.93 24.95
N LYS A 101 3.99 -0.69 25.48
CA LYS A 101 2.83 -1.56 25.25
C LYS A 101 2.42 -1.63 23.79
N ILE A 102 2.46 -0.50 23.07
CA ILE A 102 2.14 -0.47 21.64
C ILE A 102 3.21 -1.24 20.86
N LEU A 103 4.50 -1.00 21.12
CA LEU A 103 5.60 -1.69 20.44
C LEU A 103 5.54 -3.21 20.65
N THR A 104 5.20 -3.64 21.88
CA THR A 104 5.02 -5.07 22.17
C THR A 104 3.90 -5.68 21.32
N LYS A 105 2.76 -5.00 21.22
CA LYS A 105 1.64 -5.46 20.38
C LYS A 105 2.01 -5.52 18.89
N ILE A 106 2.75 -4.53 18.40
CA ILE A 106 3.22 -4.52 17.00
C ILE A 106 4.14 -5.71 16.74
N ARG A 107 5.07 -6.02 17.66
CA ARG A 107 5.96 -7.18 17.53
C ARG A 107 5.19 -8.50 17.54
N GLU A 108 4.26 -8.66 18.44
CA GLU A 108 3.40 -9.86 18.51
C GLU A 108 2.59 -10.04 17.22
N GLN A 109 2.08 -8.94 16.64
CA GLN A 109 1.37 -8.98 15.36
C GLN A 109 2.29 -9.28 14.19
N SER A 110 3.50 -8.72 14.17
CA SER A 110 4.47 -9.00 13.10
C SER A 110 4.96 -10.44 13.15
N GLU A 111 5.19 -11.02 14.33
CA GLU A 111 5.55 -12.44 14.46
C GLU A 111 4.43 -13.38 14.00
N THR A 112 3.17 -12.98 14.14
CA THR A 112 2.03 -13.74 13.60
C THR A 112 1.86 -13.55 12.09
N LYS A 113 2.17 -12.38 11.56
CA LYS A 113 2.20 -12.11 10.10
C LYS A 113 3.35 -12.85 9.40
N ASP A 114 4.49 -12.99 10.07
CA ASP A 114 5.70 -13.66 9.53
C ASP A 114 5.53 -15.18 9.37
N LYS A 115 4.44 -15.76 9.90
CA LYS A 115 4.06 -17.16 9.62
C LYS A 115 3.67 -17.42 8.18
N GLY A 116 3.86 -16.46 7.30
CA GLY A 116 3.68 -16.48 5.85
C GLY A 116 2.50 -17.34 5.39
N LYS A 117 1.63 -16.78 4.60
CA LYS A 117 0.48 -17.53 4.06
C LYS A 117 0.95 -18.55 3.01
N TRP A 118 0.60 -19.81 3.20
CA TRP A 118 0.75 -20.82 2.17
C TRP A 118 -0.22 -20.53 1.02
N PHE A 119 0.25 -20.70 -0.20
CA PHE A 119 -0.59 -20.69 -1.39
C PHE A 119 -0.28 -21.93 -2.22
N ALA A 120 -1.29 -22.40 -2.92
CA ALA A 120 -1.15 -23.44 -3.92
C ALA A 120 -2.06 -23.10 -5.10
N PHE A 121 -1.52 -23.22 -6.30
CA PHE A 121 -2.33 -23.16 -7.51
C PHE A 121 -1.90 -24.27 -8.47
N ALA A 122 -2.86 -24.76 -9.22
CA ALA A 122 -2.67 -25.75 -10.26
C ALA A 122 -2.99 -25.12 -11.61
N ASP A 123 -2.13 -25.34 -12.58
CA ASP A 123 -2.31 -24.95 -13.96
C ASP A 123 -2.41 -26.19 -14.84
N LEU A 124 -3.40 -26.18 -15.73
CA LEU A 124 -3.58 -27.19 -16.77
C LEU A 124 -3.52 -26.49 -18.12
N SER A 125 -2.51 -26.77 -18.91
CA SER A 125 -2.34 -26.19 -20.22
C SER A 125 -2.49 -27.25 -21.32
N TYR A 126 -3.20 -26.88 -22.38
CA TYR A 126 -3.25 -27.61 -23.63
C TYR A 126 -2.94 -26.64 -24.75
N MET A 127 -1.90 -26.94 -25.51
CA MET A 127 -1.52 -26.15 -26.65
C MET A 127 -1.47 -27.06 -27.88
N GLN A 128 -2.16 -26.64 -28.93
CA GLN A 128 -2.03 -27.21 -30.26
C GLN A 128 -1.30 -26.20 -31.13
N THR A 129 -0.20 -26.56 -31.70
CA THR A 129 0.54 -25.70 -32.60
C THR A 129 0.62 -26.36 -33.98
N ASP A 130 0.14 -25.65 -34.97
CA ASP A 130 0.33 -26.03 -36.38
C ASP A 130 1.66 -25.44 -36.84
N HIS A 131 2.68 -26.28 -36.91
CA HIS A 131 3.98 -25.88 -37.46
C HIS A 131 3.93 -25.99 -38.97
N SER A 132 3.46 -24.97 -39.66
CA SER A 132 3.60 -24.87 -41.10
C SER A 132 4.96 -24.26 -41.49
N ASN A 133 5.76 -23.82 -40.50
CA ASN A 133 6.93 -23.05 -40.79
C ASN A 133 7.87 -22.96 -39.58
N ILE A 134 8.63 -24.01 -39.33
CA ILE A 134 9.52 -24.09 -38.18
C ILE A 134 10.66 -23.09 -38.26
N ASP A 135 11.06 -22.67 -39.47
CA ASP A 135 12.22 -21.81 -39.70
C ASP A 135 11.88 -20.38 -40.20
N GLY A 136 10.66 -19.91 -40.03
CA GLY A 136 10.25 -18.60 -40.50
C GLY A 136 10.15 -18.49 -42.01
N VAL A 137 10.19 -19.60 -42.76
CA VAL A 137 10.02 -19.66 -44.20
C VAL A 137 8.53 -19.74 -44.56
N SER A 138 8.03 -18.90 -45.41
CA SER A 138 6.62 -18.94 -45.83
C SER A 138 6.37 -20.14 -46.76
N LYS A 139 5.09 -20.59 -46.84
CA LYS A 139 4.66 -21.66 -47.78
C LYS A 139 5.05 -21.40 -49.23
N SER A 140 5.35 -20.16 -49.56
CA SER A 140 5.77 -19.72 -50.88
C SER A 140 7.28 -19.72 -51.12
N GLY A 141 8.05 -20.26 -50.20
CA GLY A 141 9.51 -20.24 -50.30
C GLY A 141 10.14 -18.86 -50.09
N LYS A 142 9.43 -17.91 -49.50
CA LYS A 142 9.97 -16.57 -49.22
C LYS A 142 10.32 -16.43 -47.75
N LEU A 143 11.56 -16.09 -47.48
CA LEU A 143 12.03 -15.66 -46.19
C LEU A 143 12.34 -14.17 -46.22
N TYR A 144 11.61 -13.34 -45.51
CA TYR A 144 11.84 -11.89 -45.40
C TYR A 144 12.01 -11.19 -46.77
N SER A 145 11.13 -11.48 -47.71
CA SER A 145 11.14 -10.92 -49.08
C SER A 145 12.26 -11.42 -49.99
N LEU A 146 13.09 -12.36 -49.57
CA LEU A 146 14.06 -13.05 -50.39
C LEU A 146 13.44 -14.29 -51.02
N ASP A 147 13.55 -14.47 -52.33
CA ASP A 147 13.18 -15.71 -52.99
C ASP A 147 14.25 -16.73 -52.65
N ILE A 148 13.87 -17.72 -51.85
CA ILE A 148 14.75 -18.89 -51.59
C ILE A 148 14.51 -19.82 -52.75
N ILE A 149 15.53 -19.94 -53.58
CA ILE A 149 15.54 -20.88 -54.67
C ILE A 149 15.81 -22.27 -54.08
N ASP A 150 14.87 -23.17 -54.36
CA ASP A 150 14.94 -24.62 -54.36
C ASP A 150 14.81 -25.40 -53.09
N ASP A 151 14.01 -26.46 -53.27
CA ASP A 151 13.97 -27.77 -52.60
C ASP A 151 13.77 -27.78 -51.06
N PHE A 152 12.75 -27.07 -50.63
CA PHE A 152 12.13 -27.49 -49.36
C PHE A 152 11.06 -28.58 -49.57
N ASP A 153 11.38 -29.59 -50.31
CA ASP A 153 10.53 -30.78 -50.55
C ASP A 153 10.39 -31.66 -49.28
N GLY A 154 10.93 -31.17 -48.15
CA GLY A 154 10.90 -31.82 -46.85
C GLY A 154 10.10 -31.08 -45.77
N MET A 155 9.48 -29.93 -46.03
CA MET A 155 8.64 -29.28 -45.03
C MET A 155 7.31 -30.00 -44.88
N LYS A 156 7.28 -30.98 -43.99
CA LYS A 156 6.06 -31.62 -43.58
C LYS A 156 5.27 -30.68 -42.66
N TYR A 157 3.99 -30.58 -42.99
CA TYR A 157 2.99 -30.01 -42.10
C TYR A 157 2.97 -30.86 -40.85
N ASP A 158 3.54 -30.38 -39.76
CA ASP A 158 3.53 -31.12 -38.51
C ASP A 158 2.63 -30.44 -37.51
N LYS A 159 1.74 -31.18 -36.90
CA LYS A 159 0.88 -30.71 -35.81
C LYS A 159 1.49 -31.17 -34.51
N ALA A 160 2.04 -30.24 -33.76
CA ALA A 160 2.53 -30.51 -32.44
C ALA A 160 1.41 -30.24 -31.38
N TYR A 161 1.24 -31.23 -30.53
CA TYR A 161 0.33 -31.11 -29.38
C TYR A 161 1.18 -31.07 -28.11
N SER A 162 1.01 -30.02 -27.34
CA SER A 162 1.64 -29.89 -26.03
C SER A 162 0.57 -29.95 -24.95
N ARG A 163 0.80 -30.79 -23.95
CA ARG A 163 -0.02 -30.86 -22.76
C ARG A 163 0.87 -30.63 -21.57
N GLY A 164 0.48 -29.66 -20.73
CA GLY A 164 1.21 -29.32 -19.51
C GLY A 164 0.28 -29.36 -18.31
N ALA A 165 0.81 -29.85 -17.21
CA ALA A 165 0.20 -29.69 -15.91
C ALA A 165 1.28 -29.23 -14.95
N SER A 166 1.00 -28.19 -14.18
CA SER A 166 1.91 -27.72 -13.14
C SER A 166 1.16 -27.50 -11.83
N ILE A 167 1.82 -27.80 -10.73
CA ILE A 167 1.34 -27.48 -9.39
C ILE A 167 2.44 -26.67 -8.73
N THR A 168 2.08 -25.45 -8.33
CA THR A 168 2.98 -24.56 -7.60
C THR A 168 2.49 -24.42 -6.18
N VAL A 169 3.34 -24.75 -5.21
CA VAL A 169 3.10 -24.56 -3.78
C VAL A 169 4.18 -23.65 -3.26
N GLY A 170 3.79 -22.61 -2.57
CA GLY A 170 4.73 -21.66 -2.02
C GLY A 170 4.26 -21.05 -0.70
N LYS A 171 5.18 -20.40 -0.04
CA LYS A 171 4.92 -19.65 1.17
C LYS A 171 5.44 -18.23 0.98
N ASN A 172 4.55 -17.26 1.13
CA ASN A 172 4.94 -15.85 1.08
C ASN A 172 5.54 -15.44 2.43
N PHE A 173 6.83 -15.11 2.42
CA PHE A 173 7.48 -14.41 3.51
C PHE A 173 7.44 -12.92 3.17
N ILE A 174 6.67 -12.17 3.93
CA ILE A 174 6.68 -10.70 3.84
C ILE A 174 7.87 -10.26 4.70
N LYS A 175 8.90 -9.72 4.04
CA LYS A 175 10.00 -9.03 4.72
C LYS A 175 9.60 -7.61 5.05
#